data_15ffe60b4ceffe3d621712728b2c1539
#
_entry.id   15ffe60b4ceffe3d621712728b2c1539
#
_cell.length_a   1.000
_cell.length_b   1.000
_cell.length_c   1.000
_cell.angle_alpha   90.00
_cell.angle_beta   90.00
_cell.angle_gamma   90.00
#
_symmetry.space_group_name_H-M   'P 1'
#
loop_
_entity.id
_entity.type
_entity.pdbx_description
1 polymer ?
#
loop_
_entity_poly.entity_id
_entity_poly.type
_entity_poly.pdbx_seq_one_letter_code
_entity_poly.pdbx_strand_id
1 'polypeptide(L)'
;MNIARLWLSVLTLSFAASAAADRVPPGTDAEIRERLQPFGQLCRAGEDCGAGGQVSQGSAPAAGDMASAGGGAMSGEQVYNQFCGTCHNAGVAGAPVLGDGAAWESRLAKGMDTLWDHTLNGFNAMPAKGTCMSCSDEELRNALDYMVAEVE
;
A
#
# COMPACT_ATOMS: atom_id res chain seq x y z
N MET A 1 -58.03 19.84 -28.42
CA MET A 1 -56.58 19.61 -28.47
C MET A 1 -56.15 19.12 -27.10
N ASN A 2 -55.84 17.82 -26.92
CA ASN A 2 -55.72 17.20 -25.62
C ASN A 2 -54.32 17.43 -25.04
N ILE A 3 -54.26 18.22 -23.98
CA ILE A 3 -53.04 18.58 -23.22
C ILE A 3 -52.30 17.32 -22.73
N ALA A 4 -53.02 16.20 -22.50
CA ALA A 4 -52.44 14.93 -22.10
C ALA A 4 -51.52 14.28 -23.16
N ARG A 5 -51.67 14.61 -24.44
CA ARG A 5 -50.79 14.09 -25.50
C ARG A 5 -49.48 14.86 -25.63
N LEU A 6 -49.45 16.12 -25.21
CA LEU A 6 -48.22 16.92 -25.19
C LEU A 6 -47.25 16.49 -24.07
N TRP A 7 -47.77 16.04 -22.93
CA TRP A 7 -46.95 15.62 -21.80
C TRP A 7 -46.24 14.26 -22.02
N LEU A 8 -46.85 13.35 -22.80
CA LEU A 8 -46.22 12.11 -23.14
C LEU A 8 -45.03 12.27 -24.12
N SER A 9 -45.07 13.29 -24.99
CA SER A 9 -43.99 13.49 -25.97
C SER A 9 -42.76 14.17 -25.39
N VAL A 10 -42.88 14.85 -24.25
CA VAL A 10 -41.74 15.51 -23.57
C VAL A 10 -40.96 14.51 -22.68
N LEU A 11 -41.66 13.47 -22.18
CA LEU A 11 -41.05 12.48 -21.29
C LEU A 11 -40.15 11.48 -22.01
N THR A 12 -40.29 11.31 -23.33
CA THR A 12 -39.50 10.33 -24.09
C THR A 12 -38.19 10.90 -24.64
N LEU A 13 -37.98 12.23 -24.57
CA LEU A 13 -36.78 12.85 -25.11
C LEU A 13 -35.65 13.03 -24.08
N SER A 14 -35.91 12.76 -22.79
CA SER A 14 -34.93 13.01 -21.71
C SER A 14 -34.08 11.78 -21.31
N PHE A 15 -34.21 10.63 -21.98
CA PHE A 15 -33.51 9.42 -21.58
C PHE A 15 -32.40 8.94 -22.53
N ALA A 16 -32.06 9.73 -23.54
CA ALA A 16 -31.08 9.34 -24.56
C ALA A 16 -29.70 10.02 -24.42
N ALA A 17 -29.38 10.62 -23.28
CA ALA A 17 -28.14 11.40 -23.11
C ALA A 17 -27.30 10.92 -21.92
N SER A 18 -27.19 9.63 -21.67
CA SER A 18 -26.32 9.12 -20.58
C SER A 18 -25.75 7.73 -20.88
N ALA A 19 -25.05 7.58 -21.98
CA ALA A 19 -24.22 6.39 -22.22
C ALA A 19 -23.03 6.72 -23.16
N ALA A 20 -22.48 7.91 -23.04
CA ALA A 20 -21.09 8.12 -23.45
C ALA A 20 -20.21 7.81 -22.23
N ALA A 21 -20.22 6.54 -21.76
CA ALA A 21 -19.13 6.04 -20.97
C ALA A 21 -17.87 6.22 -21.81
N ASP A 22 -16.93 7.00 -21.31
CA ASP A 22 -15.61 7.21 -21.87
C ASP A 22 -14.97 5.85 -22.21
N ARG A 23 -15.27 5.33 -23.39
CA ARG A 23 -14.47 4.27 -23.96
C ARG A 23 -13.17 4.93 -24.36
N VAL A 24 -12.17 4.79 -23.52
CA VAL A 24 -10.80 5.10 -23.90
C VAL A 24 -10.57 4.35 -25.23
N PRO A 25 -10.33 5.05 -26.35
CA PRO A 25 -10.08 4.37 -27.61
C PRO A 25 -8.89 3.44 -27.42
N PRO A 26 -8.94 2.21 -27.97
CA PRO A 26 -7.79 1.32 -27.92
C PRO A 26 -6.61 2.07 -28.53
N GLY A 27 -5.56 2.29 -27.73
CA GLY A 27 -4.35 2.96 -28.21
C GLY A 27 -3.73 2.16 -29.36
N THR A 28 -3.05 2.85 -30.27
CA THR A 28 -2.26 2.18 -31.29
C THR A 28 -1.10 1.41 -30.65
N ASP A 29 -0.59 0.38 -31.32
CA ASP A 29 0.56 -0.40 -30.83
C ASP A 29 1.76 0.50 -30.50
N ALA A 30 1.91 1.63 -31.20
CA ALA A 30 2.94 2.63 -30.93
C ALA A 30 2.73 3.33 -29.59
N GLU A 31 1.52 3.79 -29.30
CA GLU A 31 1.17 4.42 -28.02
C GLU A 31 1.27 3.45 -26.85
N ILE A 32 0.89 2.20 -27.05
CA ILE A 32 1.02 1.14 -26.03
C ILE A 32 2.50 0.90 -25.73
N ARG A 33 3.35 0.79 -26.75
CA ARG A 33 4.79 0.61 -26.56
C ARG A 33 5.45 1.79 -25.86
N GLU A 34 5.02 3.02 -26.16
CA GLU A 34 5.52 4.22 -25.50
C GLU A 34 5.15 4.24 -24.01
N ARG A 35 3.92 3.86 -23.66
CA ARG A 35 3.47 3.76 -22.27
C ARG A 35 4.14 2.61 -21.51
N LEU A 36 4.54 1.55 -22.20
CA LEU A 36 5.19 0.37 -21.63
C LEU A 36 6.71 0.46 -21.66
N GLN A 37 7.29 1.59 -22.11
CA GLN A 37 8.74 1.76 -22.04
C GLN A 37 9.19 1.73 -20.57
N PRO A 38 10.15 0.85 -20.24
CA PRO A 38 10.67 0.79 -18.88
C PRO A 38 11.32 2.13 -18.50
N PHE A 39 11.01 2.62 -17.32
CA PHE A 39 11.67 3.79 -16.75
C PHE A 39 13.10 3.41 -16.37
N GLY A 40 14.03 3.64 -17.27
CA GLY A 40 15.45 3.37 -17.07
C GLY A 40 15.94 2.07 -17.71
N GLN A 41 17.23 2.01 -17.90
CA GLN A 41 17.92 0.81 -18.42
C GLN A 41 18.44 0.00 -17.23
N LEU A 42 18.12 -1.29 -17.22
CA LEU A 42 18.72 -2.22 -16.26
C LEU A 42 20.16 -2.49 -16.69
N CYS A 43 21.09 -1.97 -15.92
CA CYS A 43 22.51 -2.24 -16.13
C CYS A 43 22.91 -3.51 -15.41
N ARG A 44 23.56 -4.45 -16.11
CA ARG A 44 24.19 -5.59 -15.45
C ARG A 44 25.51 -5.17 -14.82
N ALA A 45 25.85 -5.79 -13.71
CA ALA A 45 27.13 -5.55 -13.06
C ALA A 45 28.27 -5.80 -14.05
N GLY A 46 29.05 -4.74 -14.37
CA GLY A 46 30.17 -4.79 -15.32
C GLY A 46 29.91 -4.19 -16.70
N GLU A 47 28.71 -3.67 -17.00
CA GLU A 47 28.46 -2.90 -18.22
C GLU A 47 28.47 -1.39 -17.93
N ASP A 48 29.22 -0.64 -18.75
CA ASP A 48 29.20 0.82 -18.73
C ASP A 48 27.88 1.32 -19.30
N CYS A 49 26.94 1.59 -18.41
CA CYS A 49 25.71 2.29 -18.79
C CYS A 49 26.05 3.75 -19.02
N GLY A 50 26.24 4.09 -20.29
CA GLY A 50 26.61 5.43 -20.71
C GLY A 50 25.80 6.52 -19.97
N ALA A 51 26.51 7.53 -19.47
CA ALA A 51 25.98 8.70 -18.79
C ALA A 51 25.01 9.46 -19.72
N GLY A 52 23.72 9.13 -19.64
CA GLY A 52 22.68 9.71 -20.50
C GLY A 52 21.29 9.66 -19.91
N GLY A 53 21.12 9.36 -18.64
CA GLY A 53 19.84 9.39 -17.95
C GLY A 53 19.93 10.25 -16.70
N GLN A 54 19.68 11.56 -16.84
CA GLN A 54 19.35 12.37 -15.67
C GLN A 54 18.02 11.85 -15.14
N VAL A 55 18.07 10.98 -14.14
CA VAL A 55 16.94 10.74 -13.26
C VAL A 55 16.65 12.08 -12.58
N SER A 56 15.61 12.77 -13.02
CA SER A 56 15.02 13.84 -12.21
C SER A 56 14.72 13.21 -10.86
N GLN A 57 15.53 13.57 -9.87
CA GLN A 57 15.28 13.27 -8.47
C GLN A 57 13.98 14.00 -8.08
N GLY A 58 12.82 13.41 -8.41
CA GLY A 58 11.65 13.61 -7.61
C GLY A 58 12.04 13.12 -6.22
N SER A 59 11.99 14.03 -5.24
CA SER A 59 12.28 13.73 -3.84
C SER A 59 11.44 12.51 -3.40
N ALA A 60 12.00 11.33 -3.55
CA ALA A 60 11.62 10.22 -2.72
C ALA A 60 11.94 10.64 -1.27
N PRO A 61 11.05 10.40 -0.30
CA PRO A 61 11.41 10.58 1.10
C PRO A 61 12.72 9.83 1.31
N ALA A 62 13.68 10.50 1.92
CA ALA A 62 15.01 9.98 2.17
C ALA A 62 14.89 8.52 2.61
N ALA A 63 15.44 7.61 1.82
CA ALA A 63 15.77 6.28 2.26
C ALA A 63 16.83 6.46 3.36
N GLY A 64 16.33 6.70 4.57
CA GLY A 64 17.13 6.63 5.76
C GLY A 64 17.67 5.21 5.81
N ASP A 65 18.99 5.12 5.70
CA ASP A 65 19.83 3.97 6.03
C ASP A 65 19.34 2.57 5.62
N MET A 66 19.34 2.29 4.32
CA MET A 66 19.47 0.92 3.84
C MET A 66 20.95 0.43 3.92
N ALA A 67 21.70 0.89 4.89
CA ALA A 67 23.04 0.44 5.17
C ALA A 67 23.09 -0.30 6.51
N SER A 68 22.45 -1.46 6.58
CA SER A 68 22.87 -2.46 7.54
C SER A 68 23.19 -3.77 6.80
N ALA A 69 24.18 -3.71 5.93
CA ALA A 69 24.99 -4.86 5.55
C ALA A 69 26.01 -5.14 6.67
N GLY A 70 25.52 -5.27 7.88
CA GLY A 70 26.26 -5.71 9.07
C GLY A 70 25.28 -6.50 9.89
N GLY A 71 25.56 -7.78 10.18
CA GLY A 71 24.68 -8.78 10.76
C GLY A 71 24.06 -8.49 12.13
N GLY A 72 23.40 -7.35 12.28
CA GLY A 72 22.58 -6.98 13.42
C GLY A 72 21.10 -7.11 13.05
N ALA A 73 20.27 -7.58 13.99
CA ALA A 73 18.82 -7.65 13.85
C ALA A 73 18.23 -6.26 13.51
N MET A 74 17.22 -6.22 12.67
CA MET A 74 16.48 -4.98 12.35
C MET A 74 15.81 -4.41 13.60
N SER A 75 15.78 -3.09 13.71
CA SER A 75 15.02 -2.44 14.76
C SER A 75 13.50 -2.63 14.56
N GLY A 76 12.73 -2.47 15.63
CA GLY A 76 11.27 -2.56 15.55
C GLY A 76 10.66 -1.61 14.54
N GLU A 77 11.13 -0.36 14.51
CA GLU A 77 10.72 0.64 13.54
C GLU A 77 11.05 0.23 12.08
N GLN A 78 12.23 -0.34 11.85
CA GLN A 78 12.63 -0.80 10.52
C GLN A 78 11.73 -1.94 10.03
N VAL A 79 11.46 -2.93 10.88
CA VAL A 79 10.54 -4.03 10.55
C VAL A 79 9.13 -3.49 10.31
N TYR A 80 8.65 -2.59 11.17
CA TYR A 80 7.34 -1.95 10.99
C TYR A 80 7.23 -1.26 9.63
N ASN A 81 8.18 -0.40 9.30
CA ASN A 81 8.15 0.38 8.06
C ASN A 81 8.22 -0.49 6.80
N GLN A 82 8.94 -1.62 6.86
CA GLN A 82 9.08 -2.51 5.71
C GLN A 82 7.89 -3.46 5.52
N PHE A 83 7.29 -3.95 6.59
CA PHE A 83 6.33 -5.06 6.51
C PHE A 83 4.96 -4.73 7.09
N CYS A 84 4.90 -4.10 8.25
CA CYS A 84 3.66 -3.89 9.00
C CYS A 84 2.90 -2.64 8.53
N GLY A 85 3.63 -1.57 8.22
CA GLY A 85 3.08 -0.26 7.89
C GLY A 85 2.12 -0.26 6.68
N THR A 86 2.27 -1.19 5.75
CA THR A 86 1.35 -1.33 4.60
C THR A 86 -0.12 -1.44 5.04
N CYS A 87 -0.39 -2.15 6.12
CA CYS A 87 -1.74 -2.31 6.64
C CYS A 87 -2.01 -1.39 7.85
N HIS A 88 -1.02 -1.22 8.72
CA HIS A 88 -1.20 -0.51 9.99
C HIS A 88 -1.06 1.02 9.90
N ASN A 89 -0.62 1.59 8.77
CA ASN A 89 -0.68 3.03 8.54
C ASN A 89 -2.08 3.52 8.15
N ALA A 90 -2.84 2.70 7.42
CA ALA A 90 -4.12 3.10 6.84
C ALA A 90 -5.32 2.29 7.35
N GLY A 91 -5.12 1.33 8.26
CA GLY A 91 -6.19 0.49 8.79
C GLY A 91 -6.76 -0.51 7.80
N VAL A 92 -5.94 -0.99 6.85
CA VAL A 92 -6.36 -1.93 5.81
C VAL A 92 -6.96 -3.18 6.43
N ALA A 93 -8.12 -3.61 5.95
CA ALA A 93 -8.85 -4.79 6.41
C ALA A 93 -9.11 -4.84 7.93
N GLY A 94 -9.22 -3.69 8.59
CA GLY A 94 -9.47 -3.59 10.02
C GLY A 94 -8.21 -3.70 10.89
N ALA A 95 -7.02 -3.53 10.30
CA ALA A 95 -5.77 -3.42 11.06
C ALA A 95 -5.83 -2.18 11.99
N PRO A 96 -5.41 -2.29 13.25
CA PRO A 96 -5.34 -1.10 14.11
C PRO A 96 -4.25 -0.16 13.59
N VAL A 97 -4.61 1.11 13.42
CA VAL A 97 -3.67 2.14 12.94
C VAL A 97 -2.64 2.45 14.02
N LEU A 98 -1.38 2.63 13.62
CA LEU A 98 -0.31 3.04 14.54
C LEU A 98 -0.66 4.38 15.20
N GLY A 99 -0.48 4.50 16.50
CA GLY A 99 -0.81 5.72 17.27
C GLY A 99 -2.30 5.93 17.56
N ASP A 100 -3.20 5.09 17.04
CA ASP A 100 -4.63 5.17 17.35
C ASP A 100 -4.97 4.35 18.62
N GLY A 101 -4.84 4.98 19.80
CA GLY A 101 -5.13 4.34 21.07
C GLY A 101 -6.51 3.70 21.15
N ALA A 102 -7.55 4.29 20.55
CA ALA A 102 -8.89 3.74 20.54
C ALA A 102 -8.98 2.43 19.75
N ALA A 103 -8.29 2.35 18.60
CA ALA A 103 -8.20 1.13 17.83
C ALA A 103 -7.42 0.02 18.56
N TRP A 104 -6.48 0.38 19.43
CA TRP A 104 -5.63 -0.55 20.15
C TRP A 104 -6.20 -1.00 21.50
N GLU A 105 -7.02 -0.19 22.17
CA GLU A 105 -7.54 -0.44 23.52
C GLU A 105 -8.06 -1.88 23.72
N SER A 106 -8.97 -2.33 22.86
CA SER A 106 -9.57 -3.66 22.98
C SER A 106 -8.59 -4.81 22.67
N ARG A 107 -7.49 -4.50 22.00
CA ARG A 107 -6.43 -5.44 21.66
C ARG A 107 -5.42 -5.55 22.80
N LEU A 108 -4.99 -4.42 23.33
CA LEU A 108 -4.10 -4.35 24.50
C LEU A 108 -4.72 -5.01 25.73
N ALA A 109 -6.05 -4.86 25.91
CA ALA A 109 -6.79 -5.52 26.99
C ALA A 109 -6.69 -7.06 26.97
N LYS A 110 -6.31 -7.68 25.84
CA LYS A 110 -6.09 -9.13 25.75
C LYS A 110 -4.70 -9.57 26.22
N GLY A 111 -3.80 -8.62 26.43
CA GLY A 111 -2.44 -8.83 26.88
C GLY A 111 -1.44 -9.10 25.76
N MET A 112 -0.17 -8.84 26.07
CA MET A 112 0.96 -8.93 25.14
C MET A 112 1.15 -10.34 24.58
N ASP A 113 0.88 -11.38 25.36
CA ASP A 113 1.03 -12.76 24.89
C ASP A 113 0.05 -13.08 23.76
N THR A 114 -1.18 -12.56 23.82
CA THR A 114 -2.16 -12.72 22.75
C THR A 114 -1.75 -11.93 21.51
N LEU A 115 -1.25 -10.72 21.67
CA LEU A 115 -0.76 -9.90 20.55
C LEU A 115 0.44 -10.57 19.87
N TRP A 116 1.32 -11.17 20.67
CA TRP A 116 2.45 -11.93 20.17
C TRP A 116 2.02 -13.15 19.37
N ASP A 117 1.08 -13.94 19.90
CA ASP A 117 0.51 -15.08 19.17
C ASP A 117 -0.10 -14.67 17.83
N HIS A 118 -0.87 -13.57 17.80
CA HIS A 118 -1.44 -13.04 16.58
C HIS A 118 -0.37 -12.55 15.59
N THR A 119 0.74 -12.02 16.09
CA THR A 119 1.86 -11.59 15.24
C THR A 119 2.53 -12.78 14.57
N LEU A 120 2.77 -13.85 15.30
CA LEU A 120 3.42 -15.05 14.78
C LEU A 120 2.51 -15.85 13.82
N ASN A 121 1.28 -16.08 14.23
CA ASN A 121 0.38 -17.02 13.56
C ASN A 121 -0.62 -16.34 12.62
N GLY A 122 -0.73 -15.00 12.70
CA GLY A 122 -1.74 -14.23 11.99
C GLY A 122 -3.06 -14.16 12.76
N PHE A 123 -3.91 -13.21 12.40
CA PHE A 123 -5.23 -13.03 12.99
C PHE A 123 -6.22 -12.40 12.00
N ASN A 124 -7.31 -13.08 11.68
CA ASN A 124 -8.27 -12.65 10.67
C ASN A 124 -7.59 -12.38 9.30
N ALA A 125 -7.57 -11.11 8.87
CA ALA A 125 -6.92 -10.70 7.63
C ALA A 125 -5.41 -10.44 7.78
N MET A 126 -4.89 -10.41 9.00
CA MET A 126 -3.46 -10.26 9.25
C MET A 126 -2.74 -11.58 8.95
N PRO A 127 -1.81 -11.63 8.00
CA PRO A 127 -1.05 -12.85 7.73
C PRO A 127 -0.04 -13.14 8.84
N ALA A 128 0.39 -14.39 8.92
CA ALA A 128 1.45 -14.80 9.83
C ALA A 128 2.71 -13.94 9.64
N LYS A 129 3.35 -13.56 10.74
CA LYS A 129 4.56 -12.73 10.79
C LYS A 129 4.40 -11.36 10.09
N GLY A 130 3.16 -10.89 9.85
CA GLY A 130 2.91 -9.63 9.13
C GLY A 130 3.53 -9.58 7.73
N THR A 131 3.68 -10.73 7.07
CA THR A 131 4.39 -10.94 5.79
C THR A 131 5.92 -11.02 5.86
N CYS A 132 6.55 -10.69 6.98
CA CYS A 132 8.01 -10.84 7.13
C CYS A 132 8.40 -12.29 7.43
N MET A 133 8.42 -13.14 6.42
CA MET A 133 8.76 -14.57 6.58
C MET A 133 10.22 -14.80 6.93
N SER A 134 11.11 -13.85 6.66
CA SER A 134 12.54 -13.91 6.95
C SER A 134 12.93 -13.29 8.29
N CYS A 135 12.01 -12.56 8.94
CA CYS A 135 12.27 -11.96 10.24
C CYS A 135 12.43 -13.05 11.32
N SER A 136 13.40 -12.84 12.19
CA SER A 136 13.52 -13.59 13.43
C SER A 136 12.39 -13.22 14.40
N ASP A 137 12.17 -14.07 15.39
CA ASP A 137 11.17 -13.81 16.44
C ASP A 137 11.53 -12.56 17.25
N GLU A 138 12.82 -12.26 17.41
CA GLU A 138 13.30 -11.05 18.09
C GLU A 138 12.93 -9.80 17.31
N GLU A 139 13.16 -9.78 15.99
CA GLU A 139 12.80 -8.65 15.12
C GLU A 139 11.29 -8.40 15.11
N LEU A 140 10.49 -9.47 15.07
CA LEU A 140 9.03 -9.37 15.15
C LEU A 140 8.57 -8.86 16.52
N ARG A 141 9.22 -9.27 17.60
CA ARG A 141 8.93 -8.78 18.94
C ARG A 141 9.25 -7.30 19.05
N ASN A 142 10.41 -6.88 18.54
CA ASN A 142 10.80 -5.46 18.53
C ASN A 142 9.79 -4.60 17.73
N ALA A 143 9.25 -5.14 16.63
CA ALA A 143 8.22 -4.44 15.85
C ALA A 143 6.88 -4.33 16.61
N LEU A 144 6.47 -5.38 17.30
CA LEU A 144 5.27 -5.35 18.14
C LEU A 144 5.44 -4.34 19.29
N ASP A 145 6.57 -4.37 19.97
CA ASP A 145 6.87 -3.47 21.09
C ASP A 145 6.92 -2.01 20.60
N TYR A 146 7.50 -1.75 19.42
CA TYR A 146 7.46 -0.43 18.79
C TYR A 146 6.02 0.04 18.56
N MET A 147 5.16 -0.80 17.98
CA MET A 147 3.76 -0.44 17.70
C MET A 147 2.95 -0.18 18.98
N VAL A 148 3.22 -0.91 20.05
CA VAL A 148 2.53 -0.73 21.33
C VAL A 148 3.01 0.55 22.02
N ALA A 149 4.31 0.85 21.97
CA ALA A 149 4.85 2.07 22.55
C ALA A 149 4.28 3.37 21.94
N GLU A 150 3.86 3.32 20.67
CA GLU A 150 3.24 4.48 20.00
C GLU A 150 1.79 4.75 20.45
N VAL A 151 1.19 3.90 21.29
CA VAL A 151 -0.21 4.02 21.76
C VAL A 151 -0.34 4.08 23.27
N GLU A 152 0.75 3.96 24.02
CA GLU A 152 0.84 4.15 25.46
C GLU A 152 1.14 5.61 25.83
#